data_d7c3dee824b376b71c4284bffca63f7a
#
_entry.id   d7c3dee824b376b71c4284bffca63f7a
#
_cell.length_a   1.000
_cell.length_b   1.000
_cell.length_c   1.000
_cell.angle_alpha   90.00
_cell.angle_beta   90.00
_cell.angle_gamma   90.00
#
_symmetry.space_group_name_H-M   'P 1'
#
loop_
_entity.id
_entity.type
_entity.pdbx_description
1 polymer ?
#
loop_
_entity_poly.entity_id
_entity_poly.type
_entity_poly.pdbx_seq_one_letter_code
_entity_poly.pdbx_strand_id
1 'polypeptide(L)'
;MKKLLLQMKEQGGKVMIAGNGGSAAMASHVSVDLTKQAGIRTVNFNEADLITCFANDYGYENWVTKAIEFYGDEGDVAILISSSGKSHNMINAATQANKMDIHVITLT
;
A
#
# COMPACT_ATOMS: atom_id res chain seq x y z
N MET A 1 -14.69 3.89 4.12
CA MET A 1 -13.48 4.16 3.30
C MET A 1 -13.34 5.64 2.92
N LYS A 2 -14.34 6.22 2.29
CA LYS A 2 -14.28 7.63 1.85
C LYS A 2 -13.95 8.58 3.00
N LYS A 3 -14.63 8.43 4.12
CA LYS A 3 -14.42 9.31 5.28
C LYS A 3 -13.00 9.20 5.83
N LEU A 4 -12.47 7.99 5.91
CA LEU A 4 -11.11 7.74 6.37
C LEU A 4 -10.09 8.42 5.45
N LEU A 5 -10.26 8.30 4.14
CA LEU A 5 -9.35 8.90 3.17
C LEU A 5 -9.37 10.43 3.23
N LEU A 6 -10.55 11.02 3.41
CA LEU A 6 -10.66 12.47 3.52
C LEU A 6 -10.03 12.99 4.81
N GLN A 7 -10.20 12.28 5.92
CA GLN A 7 -9.56 12.66 7.18
C GLN A 7 -8.05 12.58 7.07
N MET A 8 -7.53 11.51 6.45
CA MET A 8 -6.10 11.35 6.22
C MET A 8 -5.55 12.50 5.37
N LYS A 9 -6.27 12.85 4.30
CA LYS A 9 -5.89 13.95 3.41
C LYS A 9 -5.79 15.28 4.18
N GLU A 10 -6.76 15.56 5.03
CA GLU A 10 -6.77 16.79 5.82
C GLU A 10 -5.59 16.87 6.77
N GLN A 11 -5.10 15.73 7.24
CA GLN A 11 -3.96 15.65 8.15
C GLN A 11 -2.63 15.61 7.42
N GLY A 12 -2.65 15.74 6.09
CA GLY A 12 -1.42 15.74 5.29
C GLY A 12 -0.85 14.37 5.01
N GLY A 13 -1.64 13.32 5.21
CA GLY A 13 -1.22 11.95 4.96
C GLY A 13 -1.28 11.55 3.49
N LYS A 14 -0.92 10.30 3.24
CA LYS A 14 -0.93 9.73 1.90
C LYS A 14 -1.46 8.30 1.91
N VAL A 15 -1.80 7.80 0.75
CA VAL A 15 -2.14 6.39 0.55
C VAL A 15 -0.93 5.68 -0.03
N MET A 16 -0.64 4.49 0.50
CA MET A 16 0.33 3.57 -0.08
C MET A 16 -0.45 2.36 -0.58
N ILE A 17 -0.21 1.92 -1.80
CA ILE A 17 -1.00 0.85 -2.39
C ILE A 17 -0.10 -0.18 -3.04
N ALA A 18 -0.46 -1.46 -2.89
CA ALA A 18 0.27 -2.57 -3.48
C ALA A 18 -0.67 -3.73 -3.77
N GLY A 19 -0.31 -4.54 -4.76
CA GLY A 19 -1.03 -5.76 -5.10
C GLY A 19 -0.10 -6.75 -5.80
N ASN A 20 -0.52 -8.01 -5.88
CA ASN A 20 0.22 -9.08 -6.56
C ASN A 20 -0.43 -9.41 -7.90
N GLY A 21 0.37 -9.67 -8.93
CA GLY A 21 -0.13 -10.13 -10.23
C GLY A 21 -1.16 -9.19 -10.83
N GLY A 22 -2.36 -9.70 -11.11
CA GLY A 22 -3.47 -8.89 -11.61
C GLY A 22 -3.88 -7.76 -10.66
N SER A 23 -3.72 -7.98 -9.37
CA SER A 23 -3.99 -6.96 -8.36
C SER A 23 -2.98 -5.82 -8.43
N ALA A 24 -1.78 -6.06 -8.98
CA ALA A 24 -0.80 -5.01 -9.22
C ALA A 24 -1.30 -4.00 -10.26
N ALA A 25 -1.94 -4.49 -11.31
CA ALA A 25 -2.54 -3.61 -12.34
C ALA A 25 -3.67 -2.77 -11.73
N MET A 26 -4.48 -3.37 -10.88
CA MET A 26 -5.54 -2.65 -10.17
C MET A 26 -4.96 -1.58 -9.24
N ALA A 27 -3.89 -1.92 -8.52
CA ALA A 27 -3.21 -0.97 -7.63
C ALA A 27 -2.71 0.24 -8.42
N SER A 28 -2.10 0.00 -9.57
CA SER A 28 -1.61 1.09 -10.44
C SER A 28 -2.75 1.99 -10.91
N HIS A 29 -3.85 1.39 -11.33
CA HIS A 29 -5.01 2.14 -11.82
C HIS A 29 -5.63 2.99 -10.71
N VAL A 30 -5.87 2.38 -9.55
CA VAL A 30 -6.46 3.07 -8.40
C VAL A 30 -5.55 4.20 -7.92
N SER A 31 -4.23 3.99 -7.94
CA SER A 31 -3.26 5.00 -7.56
C SER A 31 -3.41 6.27 -8.41
N VAL A 32 -3.53 6.10 -9.71
CA VAL A 32 -3.69 7.23 -10.64
C VAL A 32 -5.03 7.94 -10.39
N ASP A 33 -6.09 7.18 -10.21
CA ASP A 33 -7.42 7.75 -9.98
C ASP A 33 -7.48 8.54 -8.67
N LEU A 34 -6.93 8.00 -7.59
CA LEU A 34 -6.92 8.70 -6.31
C LEU A 34 -6.13 10.00 -6.40
N THR A 35 -4.98 9.96 -7.06
CA THR A 35 -4.13 11.14 -7.19
C THR A 35 -4.78 12.21 -8.06
N LYS A 36 -5.23 11.84 -9.24
CA LYS A 36 -5.73 12.80 -10.23
C LYS A 36 -7.17 13.24 -9.94
N GLN A 37 -8.07 12.28 -9.70
CA GLN A 37 -9.49 12.56 -9.57
C GLN A 37 -9.87 13.06 -8.19
N ALA A 38 -9.32 12.45 -7.16
CA ALA A 38 -9.69 12.76 -5.77
C ALA A 38 -8.70 13.71 -5.09
N GLY A 39 -7.57 14.01 -5.70
CA GLY A 39 -6.55 14.86 -5.10
C GLY A 39 -5.92 14.27 -3.87
N ILE A 40 -5.90 12.93 -3.76
CA ILE A 40 -5.31 12.20 -2.63
C ILE A 40 -3.95 11.67 -3.08
N ARG A 41 -2.88 12.11 -2.42
CA ARG A 41 -1.54 11.64 -2.75
C ARG A 41 -1.45 10.14 -2.53
N THR A 42 -1.06 9.40 -3.56
CA THR A 42 -0.98 7.95 -3.51
C THR A 42 0.35 7.49 -4.08
N VAL A 43 1.03 6.63 -3.32
CA VAL A 43 2.28 6.00 -3.74
C VAL A 43 1.98 4.55 -4.10
N ASN A 44 2.29 4.17 -5.33
CA ASN A 44 2.14 2.80 -5.79
C ASN A 44 3.47 2.07 -5.64
N PHE A 45 3.50 1.02 -4.80
CA PHE A 45 4.72 0.25 -4.58
C PHE A 45 5.01 -0.74 -5.72
N ASN A 46 4.06 -0.97 -6.62
CA ASN A 46 4.25 -1.92 -7.72
C ASN A 46 5.07 -1.27 -8.85
N GLU A 47 6.33 -1.07 -8.57
CA GLU A 47 7.31 -0.53 -9.49
C GLU A 47 8.45 -1.56 -9.59
N ALA A 48 8.92 -1.80 -10.81
CA ALA A 48 9.83 -2.92 -11.08
C ALA A 48 11.10 -2.90 -10.23
N ASP A 49 11.76 -1.76 -10.14
CA ASP A 49 13.02 -1.64 -9.38
C ASP A 49 12.77 -1.85 -7.89
N LEU A 50 11.70 -1.28 -7.37
CA LEU A 50 11.36 -1.42 -5.95
C LEU A 50 11.11 -2.89 -5.61
N ILE A 51 10.27 -3.55 -6.40
CA ILE A 51 9.92 -4.95 -6.15
C ILE A 51 11.14 -5.84 -6.25
N THR A 52 11.90 -5.73 -7.35
CA THR A 52 13.03 -6.62 -7.57
C THR A 52 14.14 -6.39 -6.55
N CYS A 53 14.42 -5.16 -6.20
CA CYS A 53 15.45 -4.84 -5.20
C CYS A 53 15.02 -5.34 -3.82
N PHE A 54 13.82 -4.98 -3.38
CA PHE A 54 13.36 -5.35 -2.03
C PHE A 54 13.11 -6.85 -1.90
N ALA A 55 12.57 -7.49 -2.94
CA ALA A 55 12.36 -8.94 -2.91
C ALA A 55 13.70 -9.68 -2.86
N ASN A 56 14.69 -9.21 -3.58
CA ASN A 56 16.02 -9.82 -3.55
C ASN A 56 16.70 -9.65 -2.20
N ASP A 57 16.60 -8.48 -1.61
CA ASP A 57 17.31 -8.17 -0.37
C ASP A 57 16.60 -8.68 0.89
N TYR A 58 15.26 -8.67 0.90
CA TYR A 58 14.47 -8.96 2.09
C TYR A 58 13.54 -10.16 1.95
N GLY A 59 13.43 -10.73 0.77
CA GLY A 59 12.49 -11.80 0.46
C GLY A 59 11.17 -11.26 -0.09
N TYR A 60 10.55 -12.04 -0.98
CA TYR A 60 9.30 -11.62 -1.62
C TYR A 60 8.17 -11.41 -0.61
N GLU A 61 8.16 -12.20 0.47
CA GLU A 61 7.17 -12.08 1.53
C GLU A 61 7.29 -10.79 2.35
N ASN A 62 8.40 -10.06 2.20
CA ASN A 62 8.69 -8.85 2.99
C ASN A 62 8.81 -7.58 2.16
N TRP A 63 8.68 -7.65 0.83
CA TRP A 63 8.95 -6.45 0.02
C TRP A 63 7.95 -5.32 0.28
N VAL A 64 6.67 -5.64 0.47
CA VAL A 64 5.67 -4.62 0.79
C VAL A 64 5.87 -4.08 2.19
N THR A 65 6.18 -4.97 3.14
CA THR A 65 6.47 -4.60 4.53
C THR A 65 7.60 -3.57 4.58
N LYS A 66 8.68 -3.83 3.84
CA LYS A 66 9.82 -2.91 3.82
C LYS A 66 9.48 -1.59 3.16
N ALA A 67 8.69 -1.62 2.10
CA ALA A 67 8.23 -0.38 1.47
C ALA A 67 7.44 0.48 2.45
N ILE A 68 6.56 -0.15 3.24
CA ILE A 68 5.81 0.56 4.27
C ILE A 68 6.74 1.16 5.34
N GLU A 69 7.75 0.39 5.76
CA GLU A 69 8.72 0.89 6.74
C GLU A 69 9.45 2.15 6.24
N PHE A 70 9.85 2.15 4.96
CA PHE A 70 10.60 3.27 4.40
C PHE A 70 9.75 4.49 4.10
N TYR A 71 8.53 4.28 3.60
CA TYR A 71 7.70 5.37 3.08
C TYR A 71 6.56 5.77 4.00
N GLY A 72 6.18 4.93 4.95
CA GLY A 72 5.00 5.15 5.76
C GLY A 72 5.20 6.11 6.91
N ASP A 73 4.18 6.88 7.19
CA ASP A 73 4.10 7.77 8.34
C ASP A 73 2.84 7.46 9.13
N GLU A 74 2.86 7.75 10.42
CA GLU A 74 1.68 7.62 11.28
C GLU A 74 0.50 8.37 10.67
N GLY A 75 -0.65 7.74 10.61
CA GLY A 75 -1.87 8.33 10.06
C GLY A 75 -2.07 8.10 8.57
N ASP A 76 -1.07 7.56 7.88
CA ASP A 76 -1.22 7.17 6.48
C ASP A 76 -2.22 6.01 6.34
N VAL A 77 -2.59 5.70 5.10
CA VAL A 77 -3.47 4.57 4.78
C VAL A 77 -2.74 3.64 3.81
N ALA A 78 -2.73 2.35 4.13
CA ALA A 78 -2.20 1.32 3.24
C ALA A 78 -3.37 0.54 2.63
N ILE A 79 -3.45 0.50 1.30
CA ILE A 79 -4.45 -0.30 0.59
C ILE A 79 -3.73 -1.50 -0.01
N LEU A 80 -4.09 -2.68 0.46
CA LEU A 80 -3.45 -3.93 0.09
C LEU A 80 -4.44 -4.79 -0.69
N ILE A 81 -4.14 -5.09 -1.94
CA ILE A 81 -5.03 -5.80 -2.84
C ILE A 81 -4.52 -7.23 -3.05
N SER A 82 -5.34 -8.21 -2.70
CA SER A 82 -4.98 -9.61 -2.83
C SER A 82 -6.22 -10.43 -3.21
N SER A 83 -6.20 -11.08 -4.37
CA SER A 83 -7.33 -11.86 -4.83
C SER A 83 -7.62 -13.07 -3.94
N SER A 84 -6.59 -13.65 -3.32
CA SER A 84 -6.76 -14.78 -2.42
C SER A 84 -7.04 -14.37 -0.97
N GLY A 85 -6.65 -13.16 -0.60
CA GLY A 85 -6.70 -12.70 0.78
C GLY A 85 -5.71 -13.42 1.70
N LYS A 86 -4.82 -14.25 1.14
CA LYS A 86 -3.91 -15.12 1.91
C LYS A 86 -2.44 -14.94 1.55
N SER A 87 -2.11 -13.97 0.73
CA SER A 87 -0.71 -13.74 0.34
C SER A 87 0.11 -13.29 1.54
N HIS A 88 1.22 -13.98 1.80
CA HIS A 88 2.06 -13.72 2.97
C HIS A 88 2.62 -12.29 2.97
N ASN A 89 3.01 -11.77 1.81
CA ASN A 89 3.52 -10.40 1.74
C ASN A 89 2.47 -9.36 2.14
N MET A 90 1.20 -9.59 1.82
CA MET A 90 0.12 -8.68 2.20
C MET A 90 -0.22 -8.80 3.69
N ILE A 91 -0.21 -10.01 4.23
CA ILE A 91 -0.44 -10.24 5.66
C ILE A 91 0.67 -9.59 6.49
N ASN A 92 1.92 -9.78 6.09
CA ASN A 92 3.06 -9.17 6.78
C ASN A 92 3.00 -7.64 6.71
N ALA A 93 2.61 -7.12 5.55
CA ALA A 93 2.47 -5.67 5.36
C ALA A 93 1.38 -5.08 6.27
N ALA A 94 0.24 -5.76 6.38
CA ALA A 94 -0.84 -5.31 7.26
C ALA A 94 -0.39 -5.27 8.72
N THR A 95 0.35 -6.29 9.15
CA THR A 95 0.90 -6.35 10.51
C THR A 95 1.86 -5.17 10.76
N GLN A 96 2.74 -4.91 9.82
CA GLN A 96 3.69 -3.81 9.96
C GLN A 96 3.00 -2.45 9.98
N ALA A 97 2.01 -2.25 9.11
CA ALA A 97 1.25 -1.01 9.07
C ALA A 97 0.56 -0.74 10.40
N ASN A 98 -0.04 -1.77 11.00
CA ASN A 98 -0.67 -1.64 12.32
C ASN A 98 0.32 -1.20 13.39
N LYS A 99 1.56 -1.71 13.35
CA LYS A 99 2.60 -1.31 14.31
C LYS A 99 3.02 0.14 14.16
N MET A 100 2.84 0.71 12.98
CA MET A 100 3.22 2.10 12.67
C MET A 100 2.04 3.07 12.76
N ASP A 101 0.90 2.62 13.28
CA ASP A 101 -0.33 3.41 13.34
C ASP A 101 -0.78 3.90 11.97
N ILE A 102 -0.67 3.01 10.98
CA ILE A 102 -1.15 3.22 9.62
C ILE A 102 -2.43 2.42 9.45
N HIS A 103 -3.47 3.06 8.94
CA HIS A 103 -4.75 2.38 8.70
C HIS A 103 -4.62 1.44 7.51
N VAL A 104 -5.18 0.23 7.63
CA VAL A 104 -5.10 -0.78 6.58
C VAL A 104 -6.48 -1.01 5.97
N ILE A 105 -6.55 -0.96 4.64
CA ILE A 105 -7.72 -1.35 3.87
C ILE A 105 -7.30 -2.52 3.01
N THR A 106 -7.99 -3.65 3.16
CA THR A 106 -7.72 -4.82 2.33
C THR A 106 -8.84 -5.00 1.30
N LEU A 107 -8.46 -5.25 0.06
CA LEU A 107 -9.39 -5.55 -1.02
C LEU A 107 -9.09 -6.96 -1.53
N THR A 108 -10.11 -7.82 -1.52
CA THR A 108 -9.98 -9.23 -1.95
C THR A 108 -10.91 -9.57 -3.09
#